data_af789a63a4b273b1688e7f2174f67891
#
_entry.id   af789a63a4b273b1688e7f2174f67891
#
_cell.length_a   1.000
_cell.length_b   1.000
_cell.length_c   1.000
_cell.angle_alpha   90.00
_cell.angle_beta   90.00
_cell.angle_gamma   90.00
#
_symmetry.space_group_name_H-M   'P 1'
#
loop_
_entity.id
_entity.type
_entity.pdbx_description
1 polymer ?
#
loop_
_entity_poly.entity_id
_entity_poly.type
_entity_poly.pdbx_seq_one_letter_code
_entity_poly.pdbx_strand_id
1 'polypeptide(L)'
;MEQLDVIRKEGSNYVLFGLSGAFNAYTAVNAQAKIYEEIQKNNVVLDLSKVVQIDDVGMGIIMAAHNDAGESGKKLYLLSLSNEADKEISRTGFKELFNIINAVTEVI
;
A
#
# COMPACT_ATOMS: atom_id res chain seq x y z
N MET A 1 -0.34 -8.92 -20.83
CA MET A 1 -0.76 -7.56 -20.44
C MET A 1 -0.69 -7.42 -18.94
N GLU A 2 -0.06 -6.37 -18.47
CA GLU A 2 0.05 -6.11 -17.05
C GLU A 2 -1.31 -5.69 -16.48
N GLN A 3 -1.64 -6.22 -15.32
CA GLN A 3 -2.88 -5.92 -14.62
C GLN A 3 -2.63 -5.79 -13.13
N LEU A 4 -3.49 -5.04 -12.47
CA LEU A 4 -3.53 -4.94 -11.03
C LEU A 4 -4.98 -5.11 -10.57
N ASP A 5 -5.22 -6.15 -9.81
CA ASP A 5 -6.51 -6.36 -9.16
C ASP A 5 -6.49 -5.72 -7.78
N VAL A 6 -7.57 -5.04 -7.43
CA VAL A 6 -7.70 -4.36 -6.14
C VAL A 6 -8.95 -4.88 -5.46
N ILE A 7 -8.79 -5.45 -4.27
CA ILE A 7 -9.89 -5.93 -3.45
C ILE A 7 -9.96 -5.07 -2.20
N ARG A 8 -11.15 -4.55 -1.87
CA ARG A 8 -11.36 -3.70 -0.69
C ARG A 8 -12.07 -4.49 0.41
N LYS A 9 -11.56 -4.42 1.63
CA LYS A 9 -12.18 -5.01 2.82
C LYS A 9 -12.16 -4.01 3.96
N GLU A 10 -13.25 -3.95 4.72
CA GLU A 10 -13.31 -3.11 5.92
C GLU A 10 -13.01 -3.93 7.17
N GLY A 11 -12.13 -3.40 8.01
CA GLY A 11 -11.90 -3.90 9.36
C GLY A 11 -12.51 -2.97 10.38
N SER A 12 -12.31 -3.26 11.66
CA SER A 12 -12.86 -2.45 12.74
C SER A 12 -12.23 -1.06 12.84
N ASN A 13 -10.95 -0.94 12.48
CA ASN A 13 -10.21 0.32 12.59
C ASN A 13 -9.33 0.59 11.38
N TYR A 14 -9.65 0.00 10.24
CA TYR A 14 -8.88 0.16 8.99
C TYR A 14 -9.73 -0.21 7.77
N VAL A 15 -9.27 0.22 6.62
CA VAL A 15 -9.72 -0.30 5.32
C VAL A 15 -8.51 -0.97 4.66
N LEU A 16 -8.68 -2.18 4.20
CA LEU A 16 -7.62 -2.95 3.55
C LEU A 16 -7.85 -2.98 2.04
N PHE A 17 -6.79 -2.71 1.28
CA PHE A 17 -6.76 -2.96 -0.15
C PHE A 17 -5.77 -4.08 -0.43
N GLY A 18 -6.27 -5.20 -0.95
CA GLY A 18 -5.42 -6.28 -1.44
C GLY A 18 -5.04 -6.01 -2.87
N LEU A 19 -3.74 -5.88 -3.14
CA LEU A 19 -3.22 -5.63 -4.48
C LEU A 19 -2.62 -6.92 -5.02
N SER A 20 -3.04 -7.30 -6.23
CA SER A 20 -2.57 -8.53 -6.86
C SER A 20 -2.14 -8.21 -8.29
N GLY A 21 -0.88 -8.47 -8.60
CA GLY A 21 -0.32 -8.25 -9.93
C GLY A 21 0.76 -7.17 -9.95
N ALA A 22 0.85 -6.45 -11.06
CA ALA A 22 1.85 -5.42 -11.27
C ALA A 22 1.33 -4.06 -10.81
N PHE A 23 2.09 -3.38 -9.96
CA PHE A 23 1.77 -2.04 -9.46
C PHE A 23 2.75 -1.05 -10.07
N ASN A 24 2.39 -0.51 -11.22
CA ASN A 24 3.28 0.30 -12.04
C ASN A 24 2.53 1.45 -12.73
N ALA A 25 3.26 2.20 -13.58
CA ALA A 25 2.72 3.37 -14.26
C ALA A 25 1.46 3.09 -15.09
N TYR A 26 1.31 1.86 -15.59
CA TYR A 26 0.17 1.49 -16.44
C TYR A 26 -1.05 1.05 -15.64
N THR A 27 -0.87 0.59 -14.42
CA THR A 27 -1.94 -0.06 -13.64
C THR A 27 -2.34 0.73 -12.40
N ALA A 28 -1.53 1.70 -11.99
CA ALA A 28 -1.63 2.29 -10.66
C ALA A 28 -2.76 3.29 -10.45
N VAL A 29 -3.31 3.87 -11.54
CA VAL A 29 -4.26 4.99 -11.44
C VAL A 29 -5.49 4.63 -10.61
N ASN A 30 -6.06 3.45 -10.86
CA ASN A 30 -7.25 3.02 -10.14
C ASN A 30 -6.98 2.81 -8.64
N ALA A 31 -5.86 2.18 -8.32
CA ALA A 31 -5.47 1.97 -6.93
C ALA A 31 -5.15 3.30 -6.25
N GLN A 32 -4.45 4.19 -6.95
CA GLN A 32 -4.08 5.50 -6.42
C GLN A 32 -5.30 6.28 -5.93
N ALA A 33 -6.33 6.37 -6.77
CA ALA A 33 -7.54 7.10 -6.42
C ALA A 33 -8.22 6.53 -5.17
N LYS A 34 -8.32 5.21 -5.09
CA LYS A 34 -8.94 4.53 -3.96
C LYS A 34 -8.16 4.73 -2.67
N ILE A 35 -6.85 4.60 -2.75
CA ILE A 35 -5.96 4.76 -1.59
C ILE A 35 -6.04 6.18 -1.06
N TYR A 36 -5.90 7.18 -1.93
CA TYR A 36 -5.88 8.58 -1.54
C TYR A 36 -7.20 9.05 -0.95
N GLU A 37 -8.31 8.55 -1.46
CA GLU A 37 -9.62 8.85 -0.89
C GLU A 37 -9.74 8.29 0.53
N GLU A 38 -9.29 7.06 0.72
CA GLU A 38 -9.48 6.34 1.97
C GLU A 38 -8.58 6.85 3.11
N ILE A 39 -7.32 7.21 2.82
CA ILE A 39 -6.37 7.65 3.85
C ILE A 39 -6.75 8.98 4.50
N GLN A 40 -7.66 9.73 3.91
CA GLN A 40 -8.13 10.99 4.49
C GLN A 40 -9.10 10.76 5.64
N LYS A 41 -9.67 9.58 5.75
CA LYS A 41 -10.72 9.28 6.72
C LYS A 41 -10.51 8.00 7.51
N ASN A 42 -9.61 7.12 7.09
CA ASN A 42 -9.37 5.83 7.75
C ASN A 42 -7.88 5.47 7.73
N ASN A 43 -7.48 4.63 8.67
CA ASN A 43 -6.22 3.91 8.52
C ASN A 43 -6.37 2.97 7.34
N VAL A 44 -5.32 2.82 6.55
CA VAL A 44 -5.33 1.97 5.36
C VAL A 44 -4.26 0.90 5.49
N VAL A 45 -4.61 -0.32 5.14
CA VAL A 45 -3.67 -1.44 5.04
C VAL A 45 -3.56 -1.83 3.57
N LEU A 46 -2.35 -1.85 3.04
CA LEU A 46 -2.08 -2.37 1.71
C LEU A 46 -1.49 -3.77 1.85
N ASP A 47 -2.24 -4.78 1.41
CA ASP A 47 -1.74 -6.15 1.36
C ASP A 47 -0.95 -6.31 0.07
N LEU A 48 0.35 -6.45 0.20
CA LEU A 48 1.29 -6.52 -0.92
C LEU A 48 1.81 -7.95 -1.16
N SER A 49 1.20 -8.96 -0.53
CA SER A 49 1.67 -10.33 -0.63
C SER A 49 1.60 -10.92 -2.05
N LYS A 50 0.71 -10.39 -2.88
CA LYS A 50 0.50 -10.86 -4.25
C LYS A 50 0.97 -9.88 -5.32
N VAL A 51 1.75 -8.89 -4.93
CA VAL A 51 2.34 -7.95 -5.87
C VAL A 51 3.57 -8.59 -6.51
N VAL A 52 3.61 -8.61 -7.84
CA VAL A 52 4.69 -9.24 -8.60
C VAL A 52 5.69 -8.23 -9.17
N GLN A 53 5.33 -6.95 -9.17
CA GLN A 53 6.19 -5.88 -9.65
C GLN A 53 5.75 -4.55 -9.03
N ILE A 54 6.71 -3.74 -8.62
CA ILE A 54 6.48 -2.33 -8.25
C ILE A 54 7.55 -1.51 -8.97
N ASP A 55 7.14 -0.49 -9.72
CA ASP A 55 8.08 0.44 -10.32
C ASP A 55 8.12 1.76 -9.53
N ASP A 56 8.83 2.75 -10.05
CA ASP A 56 8.98 4.05 -9.38
C ASP A 56 7.65 4.76 -9.19
N VAL A 57 6.70 4.59 -10.10
CA VAL A 57 5.37 5.18 -9.97
C VAL A 57 4.60 4.52 -8.83
N GLY A 58 4.60 3.19 -8.77
CA GLY A 58 3.97 2.45 -7.67
C GLY A 58 4.58 2.82 -6.33
N MET A 59 5.92 2.88 -6.26
CA MET A 59 6.60 3.30 -5.03
C MET A 59 6.25 4.72 -4.63
N GLY A 60 6.19 5.63 -5.60
CA GLY A 60 5.81 7.03 -5.36
C GLY A 60 4.42 7.15 -4.75
N ILE A 61 3.48 6.33 -5.20
CA ILE A 61 2.12 6.30 -4.64
C ILE A 61 2.14 5.83 -3.19
N ILE A 62 2.88 4.79 -2.87
CA ILE A 62 3.00 4.30 -1.49
C ILE A 62 3.61 5.38 -0.59
N MET A 63 4.66 6.04 -1.03
CA MET A 63 5.33 7.09 -0.25
C MET A 63 4.42 8.29 -0.03
N ALA A 64 3.73 8.74 -1.07
CA ALA A 64 2.79 9.85 -0.96
C ALA A 64 1.62 9.50 -0.03
N ALA A 65 1.09 8.29 -0.14
CA ALA A 65 0.01 7.83 0.72
C ALA A 65 0.43 7.78 2.19
N HIS A 66 1.65 7.34 2.45
CA HIS A 66 2.20 7.31 3.81
C HIS A 66 2.24 8.73 4.41
N ASN A 67 2.75 9.69 3.65
CA ASN A 67 2.83 11.08 4.09
C ASN A 67 1.43 11.69 4.28
N ASP A 68 0.55 11.48 3.32
CA ASP A 68 -0.80 12.05 3.36
C ASP A 68 -1.64 11.48 4.51
N ALA A 69 -1.48 10.19 4.81
CA ALA A 69 -2.14 9.58 5.96
C ALA A 69 -1.73 10.29 7.25
N GLY A 70 -0.43 10.53 7.42
CA GLY A 70 0.10 11.24 8.59
C GLY A 70 -0.49 12.64 8.73
N GLU A 71 -0.65 13.36 7.64
CA GLU A 71 -1.26 14.70 7.64
C GLU A 71 -2.74 14.66 8.05
N SER A 72 -3.42 13.57 7.77
CA SER A 72 -4.83 13.37 8.15
C SER A 72 -5.00 12.75 9.54
N GLY A 73 -3.91 12.54 10.27
CA GLY A 73 -3.95 11.87 11.56
C GLY A 73 -4.21 10.37 11.47
N LYS A 74 -3.94 9.79 10.31
CA LYS A 74 -4.13 8.37 10.03
C LYS A 74 -2.79 7.69 9.76
N LYS A 75 -2.83 6.38 9.56
CA LYS A 75 -1.62 5.60 9.26
C LYS A 75 -1.85 4.71 8.04
N LEU A 76 -0.80 4.58 7.24
CA LEU A 76 -0.73 3.58 6.20
C LEU A 76 0.12 2.42 6.69
N TYR A 77 -0.40 1.21 6.55
CA TYR A 77 0.31 -0.02 6.90
C TYR A 77 0.57 -0.83 5.63
N LEU A 78 1.71 -1.49 5.58
CA LEU A 78 2.06 -2.42 4.50
C LEU A 78 2.05 -3.83 5.09
N LEU A 79 1.18 -4.69 4.57
CA LEU A 79 0.96 -6.03 5.10
C LEU A 79 1.59 -7.08 4.18
N SER A 80 2.40 -7.95 4.78
CA SER A 80 2.88 -9.18 4.13
C SER A 80 3.56 -8.94 2.78
N LEU A 81 4.69 -8.27 2.80
CA LEU A 81 5.41 -7.92 1.57
C LEU A 81 5.79 -9.17 0.76
N SER A 82 5.43 -9.19 -0.53
CA SER A 82 6.00 -10.17 -1.46
C SER A 82 7.51 -9.94 -1.57
N ASN A 83 8.24 -10.89 -2.13
CA ASN A 83 9.67 -10.73 -2.35
C ASN A 83 9.95 -9.50 -3.22
N GLU A 84 9.15 -9.30 -4.26
CA GLU A 84 9.31 -8.15 -5.15
C GLU A 84 9.02 -6.83 -4.45
N ALA A 85 7.96 -6.78 -3.64
CA ALA A 85 7.62 -5.58 -2.87
C ALA A 85 8.71 -5.26 -1.85
N ASP A 86 9.19 -6.27 -1.13
CA ASP A 86 10.25 -6.08 -0.14
C ASP A 86 11.53 -5.55 -0.79
N LYS A 87 11.89 -6.11 -1.94
CA LYS A 87 13.07 -5.70 -2.69
C LYS A 87 13.01 -4.23 -3.10
N GLU A 88 11.87 -3.81 -3.67
CA GLU A 88 11.72 -2.43 -4.12
C GLU A 88 11.65 -1.45 -2.96
N ILE A 89 10.95 -1.81 -1.88
CA ILE A 89 10.86 -0.96 -0.70
C ILE A 89 12.25 -0.82 -0.04
N SER A 90 12.99 -1.92 0.03
CA SER A 90 14.35 -1.91 0.59
C SER A 90 15.30 -1.04 -0.22
N ARG A 91 15.14 -1.01 -1.54
CA ARG A 91 15.98 -0.20 -2.43
C ARG A 91 15.83 1.30 -2.20
N THR A 92 14.69 1.75 -1.66
CA THR A 92 14.48 3.18 -1.38
C THR A 92 15.38 3.69 -0.26
N GLY A 93 15.86 2.80 0.62
CA GLY A 93 16.56 3.19 1.83
C GLY A 93 15.64 3.69 2.94
N PHE A 94 14.32 3.72 2.71
CA PHE A 94 13.35 4.26 3.65
C PHE A 94 12.41 3.21 4.22
N LYS A 95 12.76 1.93 4.12
CA LYS A 95 11.89 0.84 4.60
C LYS A 95 11.45 1.05 6.06
N GLU A 96 12.34 1.55 6.90
CA GLU A 96 12.07 1.75 8.32
C GLU A 96 11.03 2.85 8.60
N LEU A 97 10.75 3.72 7.64
CA LEU A 97 9.74 4.76 7.79
C LEU A 97 8.33 4.20 7.66
N PHE A 98 8.16 3.06 7.00
CA PHE A 98 6.86 2.47 6.77
C PHE A 98 6.42 1.61 7.95
N ASN A 99 5.11 1.53 8.17
CA ASN A 99 4.51 0.66 9.17
C ASN A 99 4.29 -0.71 8.53
N ILE A 100 5.25 -1.60 8.64
CA ILE A 100 5.19 -2.94 8.04
C ILE A 100 4.65 -3.91 9.08
N ILE A 101 3.59 -4.63 8.73
CA ILE A 101 2.91 -5.56 9.64
C ILE A 101 2.77 -6.93 8.99
N ASN A 102 2.60 -7.96 9.81
CA ASN A 102 2.41 -9.34 9.36
C ASN A 102 0.97 -9.83 9.55
N ALA A 103 0.17 -9.09 10.29
CA ALA A 103 -1.23 -9.40 10.54
C ALA A 103 -2.02 -8.13 10.80
N VAL A 104 -3.30 -8.12 10.40
CA VAL A 104 -4.17 -6.94 10.59
C VAL A 104 -4.43 -6.63 12.06
N THR A 105 -4.21 -7.58 12.95
CA THR A 105 -4.32 -7.35 14.39
C THR A 105 -3.26 -6.38 14.93
N GLU A 106 -2.24 -6.09 14.13
CA GLU A 106 -1.20 -5.13 14.50
C GLU A 106 -1.61 -3.68 14.22
N VAL A 107 -2.73 -3.46 13.57
CA VAL A 107 -3.26 -2.11 13.35
C VAL A 107 -3.83 -1.56 14.66
N ILE A 108 -3.32 -0.42 15.09
CA ILE A 108 -3.68 0.21 16.36
C ILE A 108 -4.17 1.63 16.17
#